data_5058cfe4cb6ff11ad2f338352a67e135
#
_entry.id   5058cfe4cb6ff11ad2f338352a67e135
#
_cell.length_a   1.000
_cell.length_b   1.000
_cell.length_c   1.000
_cell.angle_alpha   90.00
_cell.angle_beta   90.00
_cell.angle_gamma   90.00
#
_symmetry.space_group_name_H-M   'P 1'
#
loop_
_entity.id
_entity.type
_entity.pdbx_description
1 polymer ?
#
loop_
_entity_poly.entity_id
_entity_poly.type
_entity_poly.pdbx_seq_one_letter_code
_entity_poly.pdbx_strand_id
1 'polypeptide(L)'
;MNRRTIFLCAVLSALVAPLARGVEAPPRDQLGREVKLRIVVDKVMQPEAAWKTEEWMIEESARAGFNVYSPRIGFDDLSAVRQVTAWCEQHGIYHMPWMRGSLTAPNGPEAEGKRLVWDNGLEQPLWSPNADEFWDWTEKYIVEYAKMSAENRHLMGVFLDYENYAPGRTGNLYSLSYDDVILRKFAGARGLDLPELDGAARKPWLDEQGLHEAFEAFQVAHWRERCRHLRQRVDEHDPTFQFCIYPAPGTPFMIQATYPEWATPRAPIILADASTYGRPARYLPERESLERNRQLLIERLQTAKDAAVPFIYAGGIDPVVRGADPEFCGKNAVAITSVTDGYWIFYEGPRYKVDHPAYWKWFTWANARIAEGGLDAWQQPRETPEGLALEVFGDGTAAAGLAVPEATGEHLDYPRITLRNDNLLAIACRKGVPVELVLQHHPIADYKTPLAWEFRSLAMDTLQSGNIDIGQSGTAQFTPENDALCLLGLSAGGCAYSITRANAPIGLLTGDGASFIREARPLYFFVPATVEAFTISARGGGGETVRINVLAPDGSVAATGQTTPENSRINVKASAGAHAGQVWSLEAVRADKGVIEDYSISLDDALPPVLAFHPGHVFRKK
;
A
#
# COMPACT_ATOMS: atom_id res chain seq x y z
N MET A 1 67.72 5.24 58.78
CA MET A 1 66.53 4.48 58.30
C MET A 1 65.32 5.42 58.34
N ASN A 2 65.05 6.12 57.25
CA ASN A 2 63.96 7.10 57.18
C ASN A 2 62.86 6.57 56.21
N ARG A 3 61.68 6.29 56.75
CA ARG A 3 60.48 6.02 55.97
C ARG A 3 59.83 7.36 55.62
N ARG A 4 59.75 7.70 54.30
CA ARG A 4 58.97 8.79 53.81
C ARG A 4 57.59 8.27 53.44
N THR A 5 56.59 8.79 54.15
CA THR A 5 55.16 8.60 53.84
C THR A 5 54.75 9.61 52.75
N ILE A 6 54.33 9.12 51.61
CA ILE A 6 53.77 9.96 50.50
C ILE A 6 52.24 10.01 50.67
N PHE A 7 51.74 11.19 50.98
CA PHE A 7 50.27 11.50 50.89
C PHE A 7 49.89 11.67 49.46
N LEU A 8 49.01 10.80 48.98
CA LEU A 8 48.34 10.94 47.66
C LEU A 8 47.04 11.73 47.84
N CYS A 9 47.03 13.00 47.44
CA CYS A 9 45.80 13.78 47.32
C CYS A 9 45.06 13.35 46.06
N ALA A 10 43.95 12.61 46.21
CA ALA A 10 43.01 12.35 45.11
C ALA A 10 42.14 13.60 44.88
N VAL A 11 42.39 14.31 43.79
CA VAL A 11 41.52 15.36 43.31
C VAL A 11 40.35 14.68 42.60
N LEU A 12 39.18 14.66 43.21
CA LEU A 12 37.94 14.30 42.55
C LEU A 12 37.53 15.46 41.62
N SER A 13 37.86 15.35 40.36
CA SER A 13 37.27 16.21 39.31
C SER A 13 35.87 15.70 39.06
N ALA A 14 34.87 16.37 39.59
CA ALA A 14 33.49 16.18 39.19
C ALA A 14 33.35 16.62 37.71
N LEU A 15 33.28 15.63 36.81
CA LEU A 15 32.81 15.84 35.44
C LEU A 15 31.35 16.21 35.53
N VAL A 16 31.06 17.51 35.53
CA VAL A 16 29.73 18.03 35.18
C VAL A 16 29.55 17.73 33.69
N ALA A 17 28.83 16.64 33.40
CA ALA A 17 28.34 16.42 32.03
C ALA A 17 27.58 17.69 31.58
N PRO A 18 27.88 18.26 30.41
CA PRO A 18 27.03 19.33 29.90
C PRO A 18 25.63 18.75 29.76
N LEU A 19 24.66 19.37 30.43
CA LEU A 19 23.25 19.20 30.13
C LEU A 19 23.13 19.35 28.60
N ALA A 20 22.74 18.29 27.91
CA ALA A 20 22.49 18.33 26.49
C ALA A 20 21.47 19.46 26.27
N ARG A 21 21.93 20.57 25.71
CA ARG A 21 21.02 21.60 25.18
C ARG A 21 20.15 20.87 24.19
N GLY A 22 18.83 20.86 24.41
CA GLY A 22 17.87 20.34 23.45
C GLY A 22 18.23 20.89 22.07
N VAL A 23 18.21 20.04 21.07
CA VAL A 23 18.41 20.46 19.67
C VAL A 23 17.26 21.43 19.37
N GLU A 24 17.58 22.70 19.12
CA GLU A 24 16.57 23.69 18.78
C GLU A 24 15.93 23.30 17.44
N ALA A 25 14.61 23.22 17.39
CA ALA A 25 13.90 22.93 16.16
C ALA A 25 14.19 24.02 15.11
N PRO A 26 14.40 23.67 13.83
CA PRO A 26 14.49 24.69 12.79
C PRO A 26 13.19 25.48 12.74
N PRO A 27 13.22 26.79 12.41
CA PRO A 27 12.01 27.59 12.28
C PRO A 27 10.97 26.94 11.37
N ARG A 28 9.70 26.95 11.77
CA ARG A 28 8.60 26.25 11.07
C ARG A 28 8.47 26.66 9.59
N ASP A 29 8.71 27.90 9.29
CA ASP A 29 8.65 28.47 7.94
C ASP A 29 9.83 28.07 7.04
N GLN A 30 10.88 27.47 7.62
CA GLN A 30 12.00 26.88 6.86
C GLN A 30 11.75 25.43 6.45
N LEU A 31 10.81 24.73 7.11
CA LEU A 31 10.50 23.33 6.78
C LEU A 31 9.89 23.23 5.38
N GLY A 32 10.44 22.32 4.58
CA GLY A 32 10.07 22.13 3.18
C GLY A 32 10.63 23.24 2.24
N ARG A 33 11.45 24.15 2.75
CA ARG A 33 12.11 25.22 1.98
C ARG A 33 13.63 25.13 2.13
N GLU A 34 14.15 25.58 3.24
CA GLU A 34 15.58 25.54 3.57
C GLU A 34 15.97 24.22 4.24
N VAL A 35 15.07 23.67 5.05
CA VAL A 35 15.21 22.40 5.73
C VAL A 35 14.23 21.39 5.15
N LYS A 36 14.72 20.27 4.64
CA LYS A 36 13.89 19.21 4.07
C LYS A 36 12.92 18.65 5.12
N LEU A 37 11.66 18.48 4.72
CA LEU A 37 10.61 17.90 5.56
C LEU A 37 10.81 16.40 5.72
N ARG A 38 10.65 15.86 6.94
CA ARG A 38 10.82 14.45 7.29
C ARG A 38 9.74 14.08 8.29
N ILE A 39 8.63 13.56 7.77
CA ILE A 39 7.43 13.24 8.56
C ILE A 39 7.39 11.74 8.84
N VAL A 40 7.11 11.35 10.06
CA VAL A 40 6.69 9.99 10.42
C VAL A 40 5.24 9.97 10.87
N VAL A 41 4.39 9.19 10.18
CA VAL A 41 3.04 8.83 10.63
C VAL A 41 3.14 7.47 11.30
N ASP A 42 3.03 7.45 12.63
CA ASP A 42 3.37 6.28 13.44
C ASP A 42 2.21 5.29 13.60
N LYS A 43 2.42 4.05 13.12
CA LYS A 43 1.57 2.88 13.36
C LYS A 43 2.35 1.68 13.90
N VAL A 44 3.62 1.87 14.25
CA VAL A 44 4.51 0.80 14.74
C VAL A 44 4.79 0.95 16.23
N MET A 45 5.02 2.17 16.71
CA MET A 45 5.32 2.44 18.11
C MET A 45 4.04 2.56 18.96
N GLN A 46 2.99 3.23 18.47
CA GLN A 46 1.74 3.41 19.21
C GLN A 46 1.09 2.09 19.69
N PRO A 47 1.08 0.97 18.93
CA PRO A 47 0.55 -0.32 19.42
C PRO A 47 1.23 -0.82 20.70
N GLU A 48 2.52 -0.54 20.91
CA GLU A 48 3.26 -0.96 22.12
C GLU A 48 2.74 -0.27 23.40
N ALA A 49 2.07 0.89 23.25
CA ALA A 49 1.43 1.62 24.33
C ALA A 49 -0.10 1.62 24.23
N ALA A 50 -0.68 0.55 23.70
CA ALA A 50 -2.13 0.39 23.50
C ALA A 50 -2.77 1.57 22.70
N TRP A 51 -2.10 1.98 21.65
CA TRP A 51 -2.47 3.07 20.74
C TRP A 51 -2.48 4.47 21.37
N LYS A 52 -1.78 4.64 22.49
CA LYS A 52 -1.50 5.96 23.05
C LYS A 52 -0.14 6.44 22.59
N THR A 53 0.01 7.73 22.42
CA THR A 53 1.33 8.33 22.21
C THR A 53 1.98 8.54 23.57
N GLU A 54 3.24 8.12 23.70
CA GLU A 54 4.09 8.35 24.86
C GLU A 54 5.35 9.13 24.46
N GLU A 55 5.97 9.81 25.42
CA GLU A 55 7.11 10.70 25.17
C GLU A 55 8.28 9.99 24.47
N TRP A 56 8.56 8.72 24.83
CA TRP A 56 9.65 7.96 24.24
C TRP A 56 9.55 7.80 22.71
N MET A 57 8.32 7.77 22.15
CA MET A 57 8.09 7.70 20.70
C MET A 57 8.54 8.98 20.00
N ILE A 58 8.30 10.12 20.63
CA ILE A 58 8.74 11.43 20.16
C ILE A 58 10.26 11.54 20.26
N GLU A 59 10.83 11.16 21.41
CA GLU A 59 12.29 11.15 21.63
C GLU A 59 12.98 10.26 20.60
N GLU A 60 12.47 9.06 20.36
CA GLU A 60 13.02 8.11 19.40
C GLU A 60 12.95 8.65 17.96
N SER A 61 11.82 9.27 17.58
CA SER A 61 11.64 9.91 16.28
C SER A 61 12.59 11.10 16.08
N ALA A 62 12.72 11.96 17.08
CA ALA A 62 13.65 13.08 17.05
C ALA A 62 15.12 12.61 16.95
N ARG A 63 15.48 11.57 17.71
CA ARG A 63 16.83 10.97 17.68
C ARG A 63 17.14 10.33 16.33
N ALA A 64 16.14 9.75 15.67
CA ALA A 64 16.27 9.25 14.30
C ALA A 64 16.33 10.36 13.24
N GLY A 65 16.17 11.62 13.63
CA GLY A 65 16.29 12.78 12.76
C GLY A 65 15.02 13.16 12.00
N PHE A 66 13.84 12.64 12.37
CA PHE A 66 12.58 13.17 11.89
C PHE A 66 12.37 14.57 12.47
N ASN A 67 11.72 15.44 11.71
CA ASN A 67 11.40 16.78 12.18
C ASN A 67 9.90 17.03 12.35
N VAL A 68 9.05 16.05 11.98
CA VAL A 68 7.62 16.07 12.24
C VAL A 68 7.15 14.68 12.67
N TYR A 69 6.44 14.62 13.79
CA TYR A 69 5.76 13.42 14.28
C TYR A 69 4.25 13.55 14.11
N SER A 70 3.63 12.53 13.57
CA SER A 70 2.19 12.45 13.35
C SER A 70 1.66 11.14 13.94
N PRO A 71 0.99 11.17 15.11
CA PRO A 71 0.39 9.98 15.70
C PRO A 71 -0.80 9.53 14.87
N ARG A 72 -0.91 8.22 14.58
CA ARG A 72 -2.02 7.65 13.80
C ARG A 72 -3.37 7.74 14.51
N ILE A 73 -3.38 7.70 15.84
CA ILE A 73 -4.56 7.73 16.70
C ILE A 73 -4.42 8.86 17.71
N GLY A 74 -5.55 9.41 18.17
CA GLY A 74 -5.61 10.40 19.25
C GLY A 74 -5.89 11.83 18.79
N PHE A 75 -6.28 12.02 17.54
CA PHE A 75 -6.62 13.35 16.99
C PHE A 75 -7.81 14.00 17.71
N ASP A 76 -8.74 13.23 18.22
CA ASP A 76 -9.98 13.67 18.87
C ASP A 76 -9.85 13.90 20.40
N ASP A 77 -8.74 13.47 20.99
CA ASP A 77 -8.38 13.81 22.37
C ASP A 77 -7.52 15.08 22.41
N LEU A 78 -8.15 16.23 22.57
CA LEU A 78 -7.48 17.53 22.59
C LEU A 78 -6.44 17.66 23.73
N SER A 79 -6.60 16.92 24.83
CA SER A 79 -5.61 16.92 25.91
C SER A 79 -4.37 16.12 25.52
N ALA A 80 -4.55 15.00 24.84
CA ALA A 80 -3.44 14.23 24.28
C ALA A 80 -2.71 15.02 23.19
N VAL A 81 -3.42 15.73 22.30
CA VAL A 81 -2.80 16.62 21.30
C VAL A 81 -1.92 17.68 21.96
N ARG A 82 -2.36 18.35 23.03
CA ARG A 82 -1.55 19.31 23.78
C ARG A 82 -0.30 18.66 24.38
N GLN A 83 -0.46 17.47 24.97
CA GLN A 83 0.64 16.76 25.60
C GLN A 83 1.69 16.31 24.58
N VAL A 84 1.28 15.74 23.44
CA VAL A 84 2.19 15.36 22.35
C VAL A 84 2.92 16.58 21.80
N THR A 85 2.23 17.71 21.65
CA THR A 85 2.85 18.97 21.21
C THR A 85 3.92 19.44 22.19
N ALA A 86 3.67 19.34 23.49
CA ALA A 86 4.66 19.72 24.52
C ALA A 86 5.90 18.80 24.48
N TRP A 87 5.72 17.50 24.27
CA TRP A 87 6.85 16.58 24.06
C TRP A 87 7.62 16.88 22.76
N CYS A 88 6.90 17.20 21.67
CA CYS A 88 7.57 17.62 20.42
C CYS A 88 8.42 18.89 20.61
N GLU A 89 7.93 19.90 21.37
CA GLU A 89 8.70 21.07 21.77
C GLU A 89 9.95 20.68 22.56
N GLN A 90 9.80 19.81 23.58
CA GLN A 90 10.90 19.35 24.41
C GLN A 90 12.00 18.66 23.60
N HIS A 91 11.64 17.89 22.57
CA HIS A 91 12.56 17.15 21.72
C HIS A 91 12.94 17.84 20.42
N GLY A 92 12.53 19.11 20.22
CA GLY A 92 12.93 19.94 19.08
C GLY A 92 12.39 19.49 17.73
N ILE A 93 11.19 18.90 17.71
CA ILE A 93 10.46 18.53 16.48
C ILE A 93 9.05 19.11 16.49
N TYR A 94 8.31 18.92 15.41
CA TYR A 94 6.95 19.41 15.25
C TYR A 94 5.93 18.30 15.37
N HIS A 95 4.73 18.67 15.82
CA HIS A 95 3.55 17.80 15.89
C HIS A 95 2.58 18.15 14.76
N MET A 96 2.03 17.13 14.14
CA MET A 96 0.95 17.23 13.15
C MET A 96 -0.06 16.11 13.40
N PRO A 97 -1.17 16.36 14.14
CA PRO A 97 -2.19 15.34 14.36
C PRO A 97 -2.66 14.74 13.04
N TRP A 98 -2.74 13.40 12.98
CA TRP A 98 -3.28 12.70 11.83
C TRP A 98 -4.80 12.57 11.98
N MET A 99 -5.53 13.03 10.98
CA MET A 99 -6.98 13.01 10.96
C MET A 99 -7.47 12.37 9.66
N ARG A 100 -8.32 11.35 9.79
CA ARG A 100 -8.98 10.78 8.61
C ARG A 100 -9.87 11.85 7.99
N GLY A 101 -9.77 12.06 6.66
CA GLY A 101 -10.60 12.99 5.93
C GLY A 101 -12.01 12.46 5.64
N SER A 102 -12.51 11.53 6.47
CA SER A 102 -13.85 10.95 6.34
C SER A 102 -14.48 10.74 7.70
N LEU A 103 -15.77 11.00 7.80
CA LEU A 103 -16.57 10.84 9.01
C LEU A 103 -17.64 9.77 8.81
N THR A 104 -17.65 8.74 9.66
CA THR A 104 -18.66 7.68 9.60
C THR A 104 -20.06 8.27 9.87
N ALA A 105 -21.00 7.97 8.99
CA ALA A 105 -22.39 8.36 9.15
C ALA A 105 -23.18 7.25 9.86
N PRO A 106 -24.08 7.58 10.78
CA PRO A 106 -24.93 6.60 11.46
C PRO A 106 -25.93 5.96 10.47
N ASN A 107 -26.50 4.82 10.86
CA ASN A 107 -27.52 4.14 10.05
C ASN A 107 -28.94 4.72 10.23
N GLY A 108 -29.08 5.80 10.98
CA GLY A 108 -30.36 6.44 11.28
C GLY A 108 -30.88 7.38 10.19
N PRO A 109 -32.14 7.87 10.34
CA PRO A 109 -32.78 8.79 9.39
C PRO A 109 -32.08 10.16 9.30
N GLU A 110 -31.28 10.52 10.31
CA GLU A 110 -30.50 11.77 10.32
C GLU A 110 -29.43 11.83 9.23
N ALA A 111 -28.97 10.66 8.73
CA ALA A 111 -28.00 10.54 7.66
C ALA A 111 -28.61 10.17 6.30
N GLU A 112 -29.94 10.02 6.23
CA GLU A 112 -30.62 9.70 4.99
C GLU A 112 -30.44 10.82 3.95
N GLY A 113 -30.03 10.44 2.72
CA GLY A 113 -29.75 11.39 1.63
C GLY A 113 -28.47 12.23 1.82
N LYS A 114 -27.76 12.07 2.94
CA LYS A 114 -26.54 12.82 3.26
C LYS A 114 -25.28 11.95 3.27
N ARG A 115 -25.39 10.64 3.01
CA ARG A 115 -24.24 9.76 2.88
C ARG A 115 -23.56 9.91 1.52
N LEU A 116 -22.28 9.60 1.49
CA LEU A 116 -21.49 9.61 0.27
C LEU A 116 -22.07 8.60 -0.75
N VAL A 117 -22.43 9.09 -1.92
CA VAL A 117 -22.87 8.27 -3.06
C VAL A 117 -21.89 8.43 -4.20
N TRP A 118 -21.34 7.32 -4.65
CA TRP A 118 -20.37 7.30 -5.74
C TRP A 118 -21.05 7.40 -7.12
N ASP A 119 -20.25 7.66 -8.15
CA ASP A 119 -20.74 7.78 -9.54
C ASP A 119 -21.39 6.51 -10.09
N ASN A 120 -21.10 5.35 -9.48
CA ASN A 120 -21.75 4.06 -9.77
C ASN A 120 -23.06 3.85 -8.98
N GLY A 121 -23.48 4.83 -8.19
CA GLY A 121 -24.69 4.79 -7.40
C GLY A 121 -24.57 4.06 -6.05
N LEU A 122 -23.41 3.52 -5.72
CA LEU A 122 -23.20 2.83 -4.43
C LEU A 122 -23.03 3.86 -3.31
N GLU A 123 -23.78 3.68 -2.23
CA GLU A 123 -23.67 4.47 -1.01
C GLU A 123 -22.61 3.87 -0.07
N GLN A 124 -21.82 4.74 0.55
CA GLN A 124 -20.94 4.37 1.66
C GLN A 124 -21.50 4.93 3.00
N PRO A 125 -21.28 4.24 4.12
CA PRO A 125 -21.70 4.72 5.46
C PRO A 125 -20.77 5.83 5.97
N LEU A 126 -20.54 6.84 5.14
CA LEU A 126 -19.77 8.04 5.44
C LEU A 126 -20.65 9.25 5.18
N TRP A 127 -20.49 10.30 5.98
CA TRP A 127 -21.07 11.58 5.64
C TRP A 127 -20.53 12.06 4.30
N SER A 128 -21.43 12.52 3.44
CA SER A 128 -21.02 13.19 2.21
C SER A 128 -20.13 14.38 2.53
N PRO A 129 -19.07 14.62 1.74
CA PRO A 129 -18.28 15.84 1.89
C PRO A 129 -19.07 17.13 1.57
N ASN A 130 -20.31 17.00 1.13
CA ASN A 130 -21.24 18.13 0.93
C ASN A 130 -22.19 18.37 2.12
N ALA A 131 -22.19 17.47 3.12
CA ALA A 131 -23.03 17.57 4.30
C ALA A 131 -22.42 18.52 5.34
N ASP A 132 -23.28 19.28 6.03
CA ASP A 132 -22.84 20.21 7.07
C ASP A 132 -22.15 19.47 8.22
N GLU A 133 -22.63 18.28 8.59
CA GLU A 133 -22.09 17.44 9.65
C GLU A 133 -20.61 17.09 9.46
N PHE A 134 -20.20 16.87 8.20
CA PHE A 134 -18.78 16.64 7.87
C PHE A 134 -17.93 17.89 8.15
N TRP A 135 -18.44 19.06 7.79
CA TRP A 135 -17.70 20.32 7.99
C TRP A 135 -17.71 20.78 9.44
N ASP A 136 -18.83 20.63 10.16
CA ASP A 136 -18.91 20.93 11.60
C ASP A 136 -17.91 20.09 12.40
N TRP A 137 -17.79 18.81 12.06
CA TRP A 137 -16.80 17.92 12.65
C TRP A 137 -15.37 18.33 12.29
N THR A 138 -15.08 18.65 11.05
CA THR A 138 -13.78 19.08 10.57
C THR A 138 -13.34 20.37 11.25
N GLU A 139 -14.23 21.36 11.28
CA GLU A 139 -13.99 22.67 11.90
C GLU A 139 -13.77 22.55 13.41
N LYS A 140 -14.57 21.74 14.09
CA LYS A 140 -14.47 21.51 15.54
C LYS A 140 -13.03 21.17 15.98
N TYR A 141 -12.35 20.29 15.26
CA TYR A 141 -11.00 19.86 15.64
C TYR A 141 -9.92 20.80 15.08
N ILE A 142 -9.99 21.16 13.81
CA ILE A 142 -8.93 21.93 13.16
C ILE A 142 -8.83 23.36 13.74
N VAL A 143 -9.93 23.99 14.09
CA VAL A 143 -9.91 25.32 14.74
C VAL A 143 -9.30 25.23 16.14
N GLU A 144 -9.62 24.16 16.91
CA GLU A 144 -8.96 23.94 18.21
C GLU A 144 -7.45 23.71 18.06
N TYR A 145 -7.01 22.98 17.03
CA TYR A 145 -5.58 22.84 16.73
C TYR A 145 -4.94 24.20 16.37
N ALA A 146 -5.62 25.04 15.60
CA ALA A 146 -5.10 26.37 15.28
C ALA A 146 -4.93 27.26 16.54
N LYS A 147 -5.87 27.18 17.51
CA LYS A 147 -5.74 27.83 18.83
C LYS A 147 -4.52 27.31 19.59
N MET A 148 -4.36 25.98 19.65
CA MET A 148 -3.21 25.36 20.30
C MET A 148 -1.90 25.72 19.58
N SER A 149 -1.89 25.83 18.26
CA SER A 149 -0.74 26.24 17.47
C SER A 149 -0.33 27.69 17.75
N ALA A 150 -1.29 28.57 18.03
CA ALA A 150 -1.02 29.93 18.47
C ALA A 150 -0.36 29.98 19.85
N GLU A 151 -0.71 29.06 20.75
CA GLU A 151 -0.13 28.93 22.09
C GLU A 151 1.23 28.21 22.06
N ASN A 152 1.37 27.18 21.26
CA ASN A 152 2.61 26.39 21.09
C ASN A 152 2.88 26.11 19.61
N ARG A 153 3.91 26.78 19.06
CA ARG A 153 4.28 26.76 17.66
C ARG A 153 4.77 25.38 17.16
N HIS A 154 5.04 24.44 18.07
CA HIS A 154 5.40 23.05 17.72
C HIS A 154 4.21 22.23 17.21
N LEU A 155 2.96 22.67 17.42
CA LEU A 155 1.82 22.19 16.66
C LEU A 155 1.79 22.93 15.31
N MET A 156 2.33 22.34 14.26
CA MET A 156 2.53 23.05 13.00
C MET A 156 1.33 23.05 12.06
N GLY A 157 0.43 22.08 12.20
CA GLY A 157 -0.67 21.90 11.26
C GLY A 157 -1.46 20.62 11.54
N VAL A 158 -2.16 20.12 10.53
CA VAL A 158 -2.92 18.87 10.55
C VAL A 158 -2.59 18.03 9.32
N PHE A 159 -2.42 16.71 9.51
CA PHE A 159 -2.29 15.74 8.44
C PHE A 159 -3.66 15.17 8.11
N LEU A 160 -4.21 15.49 6.95
CA LEU A 160 -5.52 15.07 6.48
C LEU A 160 -5.36 13.90 5.50
N ASP A 161 -5.82 12.74 5.93
CA ASP A 161 -5.85 11.54 5.10
C ASP A 161 -7.22 11.40 4.41
N TYR A 162 -7.27 11.82 3.16
CA TYR A 162 -8.44 11.69 2.30
C TYR A 162 -8.47 10.36 1.53
N GLU A 163 -7.67 9.38 1.94
CA GLU A 163 -7.73 8.06 1.36
C GLU A 163 -9.11 7.43 1.61
N ASN A 164 -9.84 7.16 0.53
CA ASN A 164 -11.14 6.52 0.57
C ASN A 164 -11.34 5.63 -0.65
N TYR A 165 -11.83 4.41 -0.44
CA TYR A 165 -12.01 3.42 -1.50
C TYR A 165 -13.49 3.33 -1.87
N ALA A 166 -13.79 3.61 -3.14
CA ALA A 166 -15.12 3.43 -3.67
C ALA A 166 -15.51 1.95 -3.64
N PRO A 167 -16.73 1.60 -3.19
CA PRO A 167 -17.23 0.24 -3.30
C PRO A 167 -17.20 -0.25 -4.73
N GLY A 168 -16.63 -1.43 -4.94
CA GLY A 168 -16.55 -2.04 -6.27
C GLY A 168 -15.49 -1.47 -7.21
N ARG A 169 -14.59 -0.60 -6.74
CA ARG A 169 -13.48 -0.05 -7.52
C ARG A 169 -12.17 -0.11 -6.75
N THR A 170 -11.07 -0.36 -7.48
CA THR A 170 -9.73 -0.02 -7.03
C THR A 170 -9.51 1.46 -7.33
N GLY A 171 -9.47 2.29 -6.36
CA GLY A 171 -9.23 3.71 -6.54
C GLY A 171 -9.72 4.49 -5.37
N ASN A 172 -9.00 5.48 -5.09
CA ASN A 172 -8.84 6.00 -3.81
C ASN A 172 -8.91 7.49 -3.92
N LEU A 173 -10.02 8.09 -3.59
CA LEU A 173 -9.99 9.50 -3.21
C LEU A 173 -11.39 10.04 -3.03
N TYR A 174 -11.55 11.02 -2.14
CA TYR A 174 -12.68 11.90 -2.19
C TYR A 174 -12.85 12.44 -3.61
N SER A 175 -13.96 12.11 -4.17
CA SER A 175 -14.41 12.52 -5.48
C SER A 175 -15.72 13.28 -5.32
N LEU A 176 -16.33 13.67 -6.42
CA LEU A 176 -17.70 14.16 -6.44
C LEU A 176 -18.63 13.14 -5.79
N SER A 177 -19.58 13.63 -4.99
CA SER A 177 -20.64 12.81 -4.45
C SER A 177 -21.94 13.09 -5.21
N TYR A 178 -22.71 12.02 -5.41
CA TYR A 178 -24.03 12.09 -6.02
C TYR A 178 -25.13 11.95 -4.97
N ASP A 179 -24.88 12.43 -3.75
CA ASP A 179 -25.84 12.43 -2.65
C ASP A 179 -27.03 13.35 -2.93
N ASP A 180 -28.12 13.12 -2.18
CA ASP A 180 -29.39 13.82 -2.38
C ASP A 180 -29.29 15.31 -2.04
N VAL A 181 -28.47 15.63 -1.00
CA VAL A 181 -28.33 17.02 -0.53
C VAL A 181 -27.73 17.90 -1.61
N ILE A 182 -26.62 17.49 -2.20
CA ILE A 182 -25.94 18.31 -3.22
C ILE A 182 -26.73 18.34 -4.54
N LEU A 183 -27.40 17.24 -4.89
CA LEU A 183 -28.20 17.19 -6.11
C LEU A 183 -29.42 18.11 -5.99
N ARG A 184 -30.12 18.13 -4.85
CA ARG A 184 -31.23 19.07 -4.58
C ARG A 184 -30.77 20.52 -4.54
N LYS A 185 -29.62 20.80 -3.89
CA LYS A 185 -29.02 22.16 -3.90
C LYS A 185 -28.73 22.63 -5.32
N PHE A 186 -28.15 21.76 -6.15
CA PHE A 186 -27.86 22.06 -7.55
C PHE A 186 -29.13 22.32 -8.36
N ALA A 187 -30.12 21.42 -8.27
CA ALA A 187 -31.38 21.54 -8.98
C ALA A 187 -32.12 22.84 -8.57
N GLY A 188 -32.21 23.13 -7.25
CA GLY A 188 -32.81 24.35 -6.73
C GLY A 188 -32.11 25.63 -7.22
N ALA A 189 -30.77 25.64 -7.26
CA ALA A 189 -30.00 26.78 -7.76
C ALA A 189 -30.22 27.06 -9.25
N ARG A 190 -30.66 26.06 -10.01
CA ARG A 190 -30.93 26.17 -11.45
C ARG A 190 -32.41 26.19 -11.82
N GLY A 191 -33.31 26.11 -10.84
CA GLY A 191 -34.76 26.04 -11.09
C GLY A 191 -35.19 24.80 -11.86
N LEU A 192 -34.45 23.66 -11.63
CA LEU A 192 -34.74 22.38 -12.29
C LEU A 192 -35.74 21.58 -11.46
N ASP A 193 -36.66 20.91 -12.15
CA ASP A 193 -37.53 19.91 -11.54
C ASP A 193 -36.76 18.58 -11.47
N LEU A 194 -36.38 18.19 -10.24
CA LEU A 194 -35.62 16.99 -9.98
C LEU A 194 -36.56 15.81 -9.77
N PRO A 195 -36.54 14.79 -10.65
CA PRO A 195 -37.32 13.57 -10.44
C PRO A 195 -36.81 12.79 -9.22
N GLU A 196 -37.60 11.85 -8.72
CA GLU A 196 -37.13 10.86 -7.76
C GLU A 196 -36.15 9.92 -8.46
N LEU A 197 -34.87 9.93 -8.00
CA LEU A 197 -33.79 9.15 -8.57
C LEU A 197 -33.12 8.30 -7.47
N ASP A 198 -32.99 7.00 -7.72
CA ASP A 198 -32.08 6.19 -6.93
C ASP A 198 -30.61 6.57 -7.20
N GLY A 199 -29.69 6.11 -6.37
CA GLY A 199 -28.27 6.46 -6.47
C GLY A 199 -27.69 6.17 -7.85
N ALA A 200 -28.07 5.05 -8.46
CA ALA A 200 -27.55 4.60 -9.75
C ALA A 200 -28.06 5.42 -10.94
N ALA A 201 -29.24 6.03 -10.83
CA ALA A 201 -29.86 6.82 -11.88
C ALA A 201 -29.36 8.28 -11.92
N ARG A 202 -28.73 8.78 -10.85
CA ARG A 202 -28.38 10.21 -10.70
C ARG A 202 -27.35 10.69 -11.72
N LYS A 203 -26.24 9.98 -11.87
CA LYS A 203 -25.23 10.33 -12.87
C LYS A 203 -25.76 10.18 -14.30
N PRO A 204 -26.40 9.06 -14.72
CA PRO A 204 -27.03 8.95 -16.02
C PRO A 204 -28.02 10.09 -16.32
N TRP A 205 -28.85 10.48 -15.37
CA TRP A 205 -29.77 11.60 -15.53
C TRP A 205 -29.03 12.92 -15.80
N LEU A 206 -27.97 13.21 -15.05
CA LEU A 206 -27.15 14.40 -15.30
C LEU A 206 -26.51 14.39 -16.70
N ASP A 207 -26.01 13.24 -17.12
CA ASP A 207 -25.41 13.05 -18.43
C ASP A 207 -26.44 13.25 -19.56
N GLU A 208 -27.64 12.66 -19.44
CA GLU A 208 -28.77 12.80 -20.40
C GLU A 208 -29.26 14.25 -20.50
N GLN A 209 -29.28 14.98 -19.41
CA GLN A 209 -29.66 16.39 -19.40
C GLN A 209 -28.53 17.33 -19.84
N GLY A 210 -27.30 16.83 -20.08
CA GLY A 210 -26.12 17.64 -20.39
C GLY A 210 -25.69 18.53 -19.22
N LEU A 211 -25.97 18.11 -18.00
CA LEU A 211 -25.76 18.90 -16.76
C LEU A 211 -24.53 18.44 -15.94
N HIS A 212 -23.86 17.37 -16.33
CA HIS A 212 -22.79 16.76 -15.52
C HIS A 212 -21.64 17.75 -15.24
N GLU A 213 -21.08 18.39 -16.24
CA GLU A 213 -20.01 19.39 -16.05
C GLU A 213 -20.45 20.55 -15.15
N ALA A 214 -21.71 21.00 -15.31
CA ALA A 214 -22.25 22.06 -14.47
C ALA A 214 -22.47 21.63 -13.01
N PHE A 215 -22.81 20.36 -12.79
CA PHE A 215 -22.92 19.76 -11.47
C PHE A 215 -21.54 19.60 -10.82
N GLU A 216 -20.54 19.19 -11.57
CA GLU A 216 -19.14 19.17 -11.12
C GLU A 216 -18.68 20.56 -10.64
N ALA A 217 -18.83 21.55 -11.51
CA ALA A 217 -18.44 22.92 -11.20
C ALA A 217 -19.18 23.47 -9.97
N PHE A 218 -20.45 23.09 -9.80
CA PHE A 218 -21.24 23.47 -8.62
C PHE A 218 -20.67 22.86 -7.34
N GLN A 219 -20.29 21.59 -7.35
CA GLN A 219 -19.66 20.95 -6.18
C GLN A 219 -18.29 21.54 -5.87
N VAL A 220 -17.46 21.79 -6.88
CA VAL A 220 -16.16 22.48 -6.69
C VAL A 220 -16.39 23.83 -6.00
N ALA A 221 -17.33 24.62 -6.47
CA ALA A 221 -17.63 25.94 -5.87
C ALA A 221 -18.14 25.80 -4.42
N HIS A 222 -19.03 24.84 -4.15
CA HIS A 222 -19.53 24.56 -2.81
C HIS A 222 -18.42 24.16 -1.83
N TRP A 223 -17.51 23.29 -2.26
CA TRP A 223 -16.36 22.88 -1.47
C TRP A 223 -15.38 24.03 -1.24
N ARG A 224 -15.08 24.82 -2.25
CA ARG A 224 -14.23 25.99 -2.13
C ARG A 224 -14.73 26.96 -1.06
N GLU A 225 -16.04 27.19 -1.01
CA GLU A 225 -16.65 28.04 0.02
C GLU A 225 -16.39 27.48 1.42
N ARG A 226 -16.60 26.17 1.62
CA ARG A 226 -16.33 25.49 2.91
C ARG A 226 -14.84 25.52 3.26
N CYS A 227 -13.97 25.24 2.32
CA CYS A 227 -12.51 25.30 2.52
C CYS A 227 -12.06 26.73 2.89
N ARG A 228 -12.60 27.73 2.21
CA ARG A 228 -12.32 29.14 2.50
C ARG A 228 -12.77 29.52 3.91
N HIS A 229 -13.98 29.14 4.28
CA HIS A 229 -14.51 29.37 5.62
C HIS A 229 -13.59 28.76 6.70
N LEU A 230 -13.25 27.48 6.57
CA LEU A 230 -12.33 26.82 7.50
C LEU A 230 -10.96 27.52 7.55
N ARG A 231 -10.39 27.93 6.41
CA ARG A 231 -9.10 28.66 6.37
C ARG A 231 -9.21 29.99 7.12
N GLN A 232 -10.29 30.74 6.93
CA GLN A 232 -10.53 32.01 7.64
C GLN A 232 -10.60 31.79 9.15
N ARG A 233 -11.34 30.77 9.60
CA ARG A 233 -11.44 30.43 11.02
C ARG A 233 -10.09 30.02 11.63
N VAL A 234 -9.27 29.32 10.88
CA VAL A 234 -7.91 28.95 11.28
C VAL A 234 -7.02 30.18 11.35
N ASP A 235 -7.11 31.09 10.37
CA ASP A 235 -6.30 32.32 10.29
C ASP A 235 -6.59 33.33 11.41
N GLU A 236 -7.80 33.29 11.98
CA GLU A 236 -8.14 34.07 13.19
C GLU A 236 -7.22 33.74 14.37
N HIS A 237 -6.64 32.55 14.41
CA HIS A 237 -5.79 32.07 15.49
C HIS A 237 -4.32 31.96 15.06
N ASP A 238 -4.03 31.22 13.99
CA ASP A 238 -2.67 31.05 13.46
C ASP A 238 -2.63 31.02 11.93
N PRO A 239 -2.33 32.13 11.27
CA PRO A 239 -2.27 32.20 9.81
C PRO A 239 -1.05 31.46 9.20
N THR A 240 -0.23 30.82 10.02
CA THR A 240 0.88 29.98 9.57
C THR A 240 0.61 28.49 9.81
N PHE A 241 -0.59 28.14 10.29
CA PHE A 241 -1.04 26.75 10.46
C PHE A 241 -1.17 26.07 9.11
N GLN A 242 -0.53 24.90 8.93
CA GLN A 242 -0.43 24.20 7.66
C GLN A 242 -1.44 23.05 7.55
N PHE A 243 -1.98 22.88 6.35
CA PHE A 243 -2.72 21.70 5.96
C PHE A 243 -1.79 20.76 5.19
N CYS A 244 -1.70 19.50 5.62
CA CYS A 244 -1.06 18.43 4.87
C CYS A 244 -2.15 17.54 4.29
N ILE A 245 -2.13 17.29 2.98
CA ILE A 245 -3.13 16.49 2.27
C ILE A 245 -2.49 15.25 1.70
N TYR A 246 -3.12 14.13 1.97
CA TYR A 246 -2.82 12.80 1.44
C TYR A 246 -4.10 12.17 0.88
N PRO A 247 -4.05 11.44 -0.22
CA PRO A 247 -2.94 11.28 -1.15
C PRO A 247 -2.84 12.46 -2.14
N ALA A 248 -1.60 12.85 -2.44
CA ALA A 248 -1.31 13.90 -3.42
C ALA A 248 -0.78 13.28 -4.74
N PRO A 249 -0.86 14.02 -5.86
CA PRO A 249 -1.38 15.39 -6.02
C PRO A 249 -2.91 15.53 -5.89
N GLY A 250 -3.65 14.44 -5.71
CA GLY A 250 -5.11 14.47 -5.54
C GLY A 250 -5.91 14.32 -6.84
N THR A 251 -7.22 14.21 -6.70
CA THR A 251 -8.14 14.25 -7.84
C THR A 251 -8.29 15.68 -8.37
N PRO A 252 -8.73 15.87 -9.61
CA PRO A 252 -9.05 17.20 -10.12
C PRO A 252 -10.00 17.98 -9.21
N PHE A 253 -11.02 17.32 -8.65
CA PHE A 253 -11.93 17.92 -7.68
C PHE A 253 -11.22 18.47 -6.44
N MET A 254 -10.36 17.67 -5.81
CA MET A 254 -9.57 18.10 -4.63
C MET A 254 -8.64 19.27 -4.96
N ILE A 255 -7.92 19.18 -6.08
CA ILE A 255 -7.00 20.24 -6.52
C ILE A 255 -7.73 21.56 -6.75
N GLN A 256 -8.90 21.51 -7.40
CA GLN A 256 -9.68 22.71 -7.70
C GLN A 256 -10.44 23.27 -6.49
N ALA A 257 -10.86 22.40 -5.56
CA ALA A 257 -11.68 22.80 -4.43
C ALA A 257 -10.87 23.21 -3.20
N THR A 258 -9.79 22.49 -2.85
CA THR A 258 -9.08 22.69 -1.59
C THR A 258 -7.81 23.52 -1.72
N TYR A 259 -6.99 23.27 -2.74
CA TYR A 259 -5.68 23.91 -2.85
C TYR A 259 -5.75 25.43 -2.90
N PRO A 260 -6.62 26.07 -3.72
CA PRO A 260 -6.70 27.52 -3.80
C PRO A 260 -7.11 28.21 -2.49
N GLU A 261 -7.81 27.50 -1.63
CA GLU A 261 -8.37 28.07 -0.40
C GLU A 261 -7.47 27.81 0.82
N TRP A 262 -6.76 26.67 0.85
CA TRP A 262 -5.93 26.29 2.01
C TRP A 262 -4.47 26.68 1.89
N ALA A 263 -3.98 26.83 0.67
CA ALA A 263 -2.60 27.26 0.42
C ALA A 263 -2.46 28.77 0.57
N THR A 264 -1.55 29.23 1.42
CA THR A 264 -1.19 30.64 1.53
C THR A 264 0.34 30.81 1.49
N PRO A 265 0.87 32.01 1.15
CA PRO A 265 2.32 32.23 1.20
C PRO A 265 2.94 32.01 2.59
N ARG A 266 2.16 32.21 3.67
CA ARG A 266 2.59 31.99 5.07
C ARG A 266 2.42 30.55 5.52
N ALA A 267 1.47 29.83 4.93
CA ALA A 267 1.18 28.41 5.19
C ALA A 267 0.99 27.70 3.85
N PRO A 268 2.07 27.37 3.12
CA PRO A 268 1.96 26.56 1.92
C PRO A 268 1.35 25.21 2.26
N ILE A 269 0.49 24.70 1.37
CA ILE A 269 -0.11 23.39 1.55
C ILE A 269 0.97 22.30 1.42
N ILE A 270 0.95 21.31 2.34
CA ILE A 270 1.87 20.18 2.24
C ILE A 270 1.15 19.06 1.46
N LEU A 271 1.78 18.59 0.40
CA LEU A 271 1.28 17.55 -0.48
C LEU A 271 2.03 16.24 -0.20
N ALA A 272 1.37 15.31 0.49
CA ALA A 272 1.90 14.01 0.83
C ALA A 272 1.58 12.99 -0.29
N ASP A 273 2.57 12.69 -1.13
CA ASP A 273 2.43 11.80 -2.28
C ASP A 273 2.46 10.32 -1.87
N ALA A 274 1.62 9.49 -2.49
CA ALA A 274 1.51 8.05 -2.24
C ALA A 274 2.19 7.17 -3.31
N SER A 275 2.71 7.77 -4.37
CA SER A 275 3.11 7.02 -5.57
C SER A 275 4.44 6.29 -5.44
N THR A 276 5.24 6.60 -4.42
CA THR A 276 6.60 6.08 -4.23
C THR A 276 6.77 5.22 -2.98
N TYR A 277 5.68 4.61 -2.50
CA TYR A 277 5.67 3.81 -1.27
C TYR A 277 6.68 2.66 -1.27
N GLY A 278 6.85 1.98 -2.39
CA GLY A 278 7.75 0.85 -2.52
C GLY A 278 8.46 0.82 -3.87
N ARG A 279 8.91 -0.35 -4.27
CA ARG A 279 9.52 -0.54 -5.59
C ARG A 279 8.44 -0.48 -6.68
N PRO A 280 8.61 0.37 -7.70
CA PRO A 280 7.65 0.47 -8.83
C PRO A 280 7.60 -0.82 -9.65
N ALA A 281 8.70 -1.58 -9.67
CA ALA A 281 8.78 -2.89 -10.28
C ALA A 281 9.84 -3.72 -9.55
N ARG A 282 9.47 -4.89 -9.06
CA ARG A 282 10.27 -5.70 -8.14
C ARG A 282 11.47 -6.36 -8.78
N TYR A 283 11.39 -6.66 -10.07
CA TYR A 283 12.47 -7.26 -10.85
C TYR A 283 13.55 -6.26 -11.24
N LEU A 284 13.33 -4.95 -11.04
CA LEU A 284 14.36 -3.97 -11.34
C LEU A 284 15.41 -3.95 -10.23
N PRO A 285 16.69 -3.78 -10.61
CA PRO A 285 17.72 -3.45 -9.64
C PRO A 285 17.31 -2.27 -8.75
N GLU A 286 17.69 -2.27 -7.50
CA GLU A 286 17.33 -1.21 -6.54
C GLU A 286 17.57 0.18 -7.09
N ARG A 287 18.77 0.40 -7.65
CA ARG A 287 19.14 1.70 -8.21
C ARG A 287 18.19 2.18 -9.30
N GLU A 288 17.74 1.27 -10.14
CA GLU A 288 16.79 1.61 -11.23
C GLU A 288 15.39 1.87 -10.66
N SER A 289 14.98 1.10 -9.64
CA SER A 289 13.70 1.33 -8.93
C SER A 289 13.68 2.69 -8.25
N LEU A 290 14.76 3.08 -7.59
CA LEU A 290 14.91 4.40 -6.95
C LEU A 290 14.88 5.54 -7.98
N GLU A 291 15.56 5.38 -9.12
CA GLU A 291 15.52 6.37 -10.19
C GLU A 291 14.10 6.51 -10.78
N ARG A 292 13.36 5.42 -10.96
CA ARG A 292 11.97 5.47 -11.41
C ARG A 292 11.06 6.21 -10.42
N ASN A 293 11.24 5.99 -9.13
CA ASN A 293 10.50 6.74 -8.11
C ASN A 293 10.80 8.25 -8.21
N ARG A 294 12.06 8.62 -8.45
CA ARG A 294 12.44 10.01 -8.67
C ARG A 294 11.75 10.61 -9.91
N GLN A 295 11.80 9.90 -11.04
CA GLN A 295 11.17 10.36 -12.28
C GLN A 295 9.65 10.52 -12.13
N LEU A 296 9.00 9.56 -11.49
CA LEU A 296 7.57 9.63 -11.20
C LEU A 296 7.20 10.87 -10.38
N LEU A 297 8.01 11.21 -9.37
CA LEU A 297 7.77 12.43 -8.58
C LEU A 297 8.02 13.72 -9.37
N ILE A 298 8.99 13.74 -10.27
CA ILE A 298 9.22 14.89 -11.17
C ILE A 298 7.97 15.13 -12.04
N GLU A 299 7.37 14.07 -12.57
CA GLU A 299 6.13 14.15 -13.36
C GLU A 299 4.95 14.64 -12.52
N ARG A 300 4.77 14.09 -11.32
CA ARG A 300 3.68 14.46 -10.41
C ARG A 300 3.82 15.87 -9.84
N LEU A 301 5.04 16.33 -9.61
CA LEU A 301 5.32 17.72 -9.24
C LEU A 301 4.81 18.71 -10.29
N GLN A 302 4.77 18.35 -11.57
CA GLN A 302 4.23 19.22 -12.60
C GLN A 302 2.73 19.47 -12.37
N THR A 303 1.95 18.44 -12.04
CA THR A 303 0.53 18.62 -11.70
C THR A 303 0.32 19.57 -10.51
N ALA A 304 1.18 19.46 -9.49
CA ALA A 304 1.12 20.38 -8.35
C ALA A 304 1.48 21.84 -8.74
N LYS A 305 2.47 22.02 -9.60
CA LYS A 305 2.86 23.33 -10.14
C LYS A 305 1.75 23.96 -10.97
N ASP A 306 1.04 23.16 -11.75
CA ASP A 306 -0.06 23.63 -12.61
C ASP A 306 -1.24 24.18 -11.78
N ALA A 307 -1.37 23.77 -10.51
CA ALA A 307 -2.34 24.34 -9.58
C ALA A 307 -2.03 25.81 -9.20
N ALA A 308 -0.81 26.28 -9.45
CA ALA A 308 -0.36 27.67 -9.23
C ALA A 308 -0.59 28.19 -7.80
N VAL A 309 -0.47 27.34 -6.79
CA VAL A 309 -0.58 27.68 -5.36
C VAL A 309 0.74 27.44 -4.63
N PRO A 310 1.00 28.11 -3.49
CA PRO A 310 2.16 27.78 -2.65
C PRO A 310 2.02 26.36 -2.07
N PHE A 311 3.00 25.49 -2.32
CA PHE A 311 3.01 24.13 -1.78
C PHE A 311 4.40 23.69 -1.32
N ILE A 312 4.42 22.63 -0.51
CA ILE A 312 5.58 21.81 -0.12
C ILE A 312 5.25 20.38 -0.55
N TYR A 313 6.12 19.73 -1.30
CA TYR A 313 5.87 18.39 -1.83
C TYR A 313 6.73 17.35 -1.12
N ALA A 314 6.09 16.34 -0.50
CA ALA A 314 6.74 15.26 0.20
C ALA A 314 6.42 13.91 -0.45
N GLY A 315 7.43 13.18 -0.92
CA GLY A 315 7.28 11.83 -1.44
C GLY A 315 7.01 10.83 -0.32
N GLY A 316 6.20 9.80 -0.60
CA GLY A 316 5.75 8.84 0.41
C GLY A 316 6.54 7.54 0.42
N ILE A 317 6.65 6.93 1.60
CA ILE A 317 7.20 5.60 1.84
C ILE A 317 6.22 4.83 2.73
N ASP A 318 6.01 3.55 2.40
CA ASP A 318 5.22 2.65 3.23
C ASP A 318 5.89 1.26 3.29
N PRO A 319 6.42 0.87 4.44
CA PRO A 319 7.08 -0.42 4.63
C PRO A 319 6.20 -1.65 4.36
N VAL A 320 4.88 -1.52 4.44
CA VAL A 320 3.94 -2.63 4.15
C VAL A 320 3.87 -2.95 2.66
N VAL A 321 4.25 -2.00 1.82
CA VAL A 321 4.24 -2.18 0.37
C VAL A 321 5.35 -3.11 -0.05
N ARG A 322 4.99 -4.09 -0.84
CA ARG A 322 5.91 -5.13 -1.29
C ARG A 322 7.18 -4.56 -1.95
N GLY A 323 8.34 -5.10 -1.55
CA GLY A 323 9.66 -4.66 -2.00
C GLY A 323 10.21 -3.44 -1.28
N ALA A 324 9.52 -2.94 -0.27
CA ALA A 324 9.96 -1.85 0.61
C ALA A 324 10.79 -2.38 1.79
N ASP A 325 11.87 -3.11 1.53
CA ASP A 325 12.81 -3.58 2.55
C ASP A 325 13.50 -2.40 3.27
N PRO A 326 14.08 -2.62 4.47
CA PRO A 326 14.65 -1.55 5.28
C PRO A 326 15.67 -0.67 4.54
N GLU A 327 16.60 -1.28 3.79
CA GLU A 327 17.63 -0.54 3.05
C GLU A 327 17.02 0.25 1.90
N PHE A 328 16.12 -0.38 1.13
CA PHE A 328 15.38 0.31 0.08
C PHE A 328 14.60 1.51 0.62
N CYS A 329 13.89 1.36 1.74
CA CYS A 329 13.13 2.45 2.37
C CYS A 329 14.03 3.65 2.71
N GLY A 330 15.18 3.42 3.35
CA GLY A 330 16.12 4.48 3.67
C GLY A 330 16.70 5.16 2.43
N LYS A 331 17.12 4.39 1.44
CA LYS A 331 17.63 4.94 0.17
C LYS A 331 16.54 5.68 -0.61
N ASN A 332 15.30 5.15 -0.60
CA ASN A 332 14.16 5.81 -1.23
C ASN A 332 13.87 7.17 -0.57
N ALA A 333 13.96 7.28 0.76
CA ALA A 333 13.83 8.56 1.46
C ALA A 333 14.80 9.62 0.91
N VAL A 334 16.07 9.26 0.72
CA VAL A 334 17.07 10.16 0.13
C VAL A 334 16.77 10.44 -1.35
N ALA A 335 16.44 9.41 -2.13
CA ALA A 335 16.19 9.52 -3.56
C ALA A 335 15.00 10.44 -3.87
N ILE A 336 13.86 10.22 -3.21
CA ILE A 336 12.67 11.05 -3.42
C ILE A 336 12.87 12.50 -2.90
N THR A 337 13.57 12.67 -1.77
CA THR A 337 13.89 13.99 -1.23
C THR A 337 14.84 14.78 -2.15
N SER A 338 15.65 14.11 -2.97
CA SER A 338 16.54 14.79 -3.92
C SER A 338 15.80 15.59 -4.99
N VAL A 339 14.53 15.29 -5.24
CA VAL A 339 13.68 15.94 -6.26
C VAL A 339 12.44 16.63 -5.68
N THR A 340 12.22 16.54 -4.37
CA THR A 340 11.08 17.12 -3.66
C THR A 340 11.55 17.98 -2.47
N ASP A 341 10.61 18.52 -1.72
CA ASP A 341 10.87 19.34 -0.52
C ASP A 341 11.06 18.48 0.74
N GLY A 342 10.91 17.17 0.62
CA GLY A 342 11.09 16.23 1.70
C GLY A 342 10.38 14.90 1.44
N TYR A 343 10.21 14.13 2.50
CA TYR A 343 9.49 12.87 2.45
C TYR A 343 8.62 12.65 3.70
N TRP A 344 7.72 11.70 3.59
CA TRP A 344 6.92 11.23 4.70
C TRP A 344 6.85 9.69 4.69
N ILE A 345 6.61 9.10 5.85
CA ILE A 345 6.46 7.67 5.99
C ILE A 345 5.10 7.39 6.59
N PHE A 346 4.32 6.52 5.95
CA PHE A 346 3.24 5.82 6.60
C PHE A 346 3.84 4.59 7.27
N TYR A 347 4.28 4.76 8.53
CA TYR A 347 5.11 3.78 9.20
C TYR A 347 4.24 2.67 9.79
N GLU A 348 3.93 1.66 8.96
CA GLU A 348 3.13 0.49 9.31
C GLU A 348 3.78 -0.81 8.80
N GLY A 349 3.31 -1.96 9.29
CA GLY A 349 3.77 -3.29 8.89
C GLY A 349 4.91 -3.85 9.74
N PRO A 350 6.04 -3.17 9.95
CA PRO A 350 7.10 -3.65 10.83
C PRO A 350 6.61 -3.92 12.26
N ARG A 351 7.06 -5.03 12.85
CA ARG A 351 6.85 -5.32 14.27
C ARG A 351 7.89 -4.60 15.08
N TYR A 352 7.49 -3.82 16.08
CA TYR A 352 8.40 -2.96 16.84
C TYR A 352 9.63 -3.70 17.39
N LYS A 353 9.43 -4.87 18.04
CA LYS A 353 10.54 -5.62 18.67
C LYS A 353 11.39 -6.44 17.70
N VAL A 354 10.98 -6.63 16.47
CA VAL A 354 11.63 -7.54 15.52
C VAL A 354 12.16 -6.80 14.30
N ASP A 355 11.31 -6.09 13.60
CA ASP A 355 11.61 -5.51 12.29
C ASP A 355 12.03 -4.03 12.39
N HIS A 356 11.43 -3.30 13.34
CA HIS A 356 11.65 -1.87 13.55
C HIS A 356 13.13 -1.48 13.67
N PRO A 357 14.02 -2.21 14.40
CA PRO A 357 15.43 -1.79 14.51
C PRO A 357 16.14 -1.70 13.15
N ALA A 358 15.79 -2.59 12.20
CA ALA A 358 16.38 -2.58 10.85
C ALA A 358 15.89 -1.38 10.04
N TYR A 359 14.57 -1.13 10.02
CA TYR A 359 14.00 0.04 9.35
C TYR A 359 14.50 1.34 9.97
N TRP A 360 14.56 1.41 11.30
CA TRP A 360 14.98 2.60 12.03
C TRP A 360 16.44 2.95 11.80
N LYS A 361 17.33 1.95 11.69
CA LYS A 361 18.73 2.13 11.25
C LYS A 361 18.77 2.90 9.92
N TRP A 362 17.97 2.47 8.95
CA TRP A 362 18.01 3.02 7.61
C TRP A 362 17.34 4.37 7.50
N PHE A 363 16.25 4.62 8.25
CA PHE A 363 15.65 5.95 8.33
C PHE A 363 16.57 6.95 9.05
N THR A 364 17.25 6.53 10.12
CA THR A 364 18.25 7.37 10.79
C THR A 364 19.39 7.73 9.85
N TRP A 365 19.89 6.76 9.09
CA TRP A 365 20.90 6.99 8.06
C TRP A 365 20.39 7.99 7.00
N ALA A 366 19.19 7.79 6.47
CA ALA A 366 18.60 8.67 5.47
C ALA A 366 18.44 10.10 5.98
N ASN A 367 17.91 10.26 7.19
CA ASN A 367 17.72 11.57 7.81
C ASN A 367 19.04 12.32 8.01
N ALA A 368 20.11 11.61 8.42
CA ALA A 368 21.44 12.18 8.53
C ALA A 368 21.96 12.65 7.15
N ARG A 369 21.84 11.81 6.10
CA ARG A 369 22.25 12.17 4.74
C ARG A 369 21.49 13.38 4.21
N ILE A 370 20.20 13.43 4.39
CA ILE A 370 19.34 14.54 3.98
C ILE A 370 19.75 15.83 4.72
N ALA A 371 19.98 15.75 6.03
CA ALA A 371 20.38 16.91 6.84
C ALA A 371 21.76 17.46 6.45
N GLU A 372 22.68 16.60 6.03
CA GLU A 372 24.03 16.95 5.55
C GLU A 372 24.05 17.45 4.09
N GLY A 373 22.91 17.39 3.38
CA GLY A 373 22.83 17.70 1.94
C GLY A 373 23.36 16.59 1.02
N GLY A 374 23.61 15.40 1.54
CA GLY A 374 24.08 14.22 0.79
C GLY A 374 22.97 13.53 0.00
N LEU A 375 22.27 14.28 -0.87
CA LEU A 375 21.09 13.85 -1.60
C LEU A 375 21.39 12.86 -2.76
N ASP A 376 22.62 12.50 -2.98
CA ASP A 376 23.09 11.47 -3.92
C ASP A 376 23.42 10.13 -3.24
N ALA A 377 23.37 10.07 -1.92
CA ALA A 377 23.75 8.89 -1.13
C ALA A 377 22.90 7.63 -1.44
N TRP A 378 21.70 7.78 -2.00
CA TRP A 378 20.88 6.67 -2.47
C TRP A 378 21.55 5.83 -3.57
N GLN A 379 22.54 6.38 -4.27
CA GLN A 379 23.29 5.69 -5.34
C GLN A 379 24.36 4.73 -4.82
N GLN A 380 24.62 4.72 -3.51
CA GLN A 380 25.59 3.82 -2.90
C GLN A 380 25.20 2.36 -3.12
N PRO A 381 26.18 1.44 -3.32
CA PRO A 381 25.90 0.01 -3.38
C PRO A 381 25.13 -0.46 -2.14
N ARG A 382 24.35 -1.52 -2.28
CA ARG A 382 23.66 -2.13 -1.13
C ARG A 382 24.65 -2.74 -0.16
N GLU A 383 24.33 -2.60 1.15
CA GLU A 383 25.01 -3.33 2.22
C GLU A 383 24.50 -4.78 2.32
N THR A 384 23.18 -4.97 2.06
CA THR A 384 22.54 -6.27 2.07
C THR A 384 22.42 -6.81 0.64
N PRO A 385 22.57 -8.12 0.41
CA PRO A 385 22.29 -8.70 -0.90
C PRO A 385 20.91 -8.25 -1.42
N GLU A 386 20.81 -7.97 -2.70
CA GLU A 386 19.50 -7.79 -3.34
C GLU A 386 18.76 -9.11 -3.30
N GLY A 387 18.11 -9.40 -2.18
CA GLY A 387 17.03 -10.34 -2.19
C GLY A 387 15.88 -9.68 -2.92
N LEU A 388 15.64 -10.04 -4.19
CA LEU A 388 14.33 -9.82 -4.76
C LEU A 388 13.37 -10.54 -3.83
N ALA A 389 12.93 -9.76 -2.89
CA ALA A 389 11.86 -10.02 -1.97
C ALA A 389 11.48 -11.49 -1.80
N LEU A 390 12.23 -12.16 -0.94
CA LEU A 390 11.71 -13.31 -0.18
C LEU A 390 10.26 -13.09 0.26
N GLU A 391 9.93 -11.87 0.65
CA GLU A 391 8.61 -11.42 1.07
C GLU A 391 7.58 -11.35 -0.07
N VAL A 392 8.01 -11.20 -1.32
CA VAL A 392 7.09 -11.08 -2.48
C VAL A 392 6.49 -12.41 -2.88
N PHE A 393 7.29 -13.48 -2.81
CA PHE A 393 6.89 -14.79 -3.26
C PHE A 393 6.64 -15.76 -2.09
N GLY A 394 6.60 -15.27 -0.84
CA GLY A 394 6.67 -16.11 0.33
C GLY A 394 8.09 -16.65 0.56
N ASP A 395 8.28 -17.31 1.67
CA ASP A 395 9.58 -17.80 2.11
C ASP A 395 10.03 -19.14 1.47
N GLY A 396 9.25 -19.66 0.53
CA GLY A 396 9.50 -20.98 -0.07
C GLY A 396 9.36 -22.17 0.90
N THR A 397 9.06 -21.92 2.19
CA THR A 397 8.92 -23.00 3.20
C THR A 397 7.83 -23.98 2.83
N ALA A 398 6.77 -23.51 2.18
CA ALA A 398 5.71 -24.36 1.65
C ALA A 398 6.23 -25.41 0.66
N ALA A 399 7.28 -25.10 -0.10
CA ALA A 399 7.89 -26.04 -1.04
C ALA A 399 8.82 -27.06 -0.36
N ALA A 400 9.44 -26.73 0.77
CA ALA A 400 10.38 -27.61 1.45
C ALA A 400 9.77 -28.95 1.92
N GLY A 401 8.47 -28.95 2.23
CA GLY A 401 7.69 -30.14 2.61
C GLY A 401 7.20 -30.99 1.44
N LEU A 402 7.49 -30.63 0.19
CA LEU A 402 7.02 -31.34 -0.99
C LEU A 402 7.98 -32.45 -1.41
N ALA A 403 7.42 -33.58 -1.84
CA ALA A 403 8.15 -34.60 -2.56
C ALA A 403 8.44 -34.13 -3.99
N VAL A 404 9.62 -34.44 -4.50
CA VAL A 404 10.01 -34.10 -5.88
C VAL A 404 9.31 -35.04 -6.86
N PRO A 405 8.43 -34.56 -7.74
CA PRO A 405 7.90 -35.39 -8.82
C PRO A 405 9.00 -35.81 -9.78
N GLU A 406 8.81 -36.93 -10.47
CA GLU A 406 9.76 -37.37 -11.50
C GLU A 406 9.76 -36.38 -12.68
N ALA A 407 10.95 -35.83 -12.99
CA ALA A 407 11.16 -34.96 -14.13
C ALA A 407 11.58 -35.81 -15.33
N THR A 408 10.71 -35.97 -16.32
CA THR A 408 10.97 -36.76 -17.53
C THR A 408 11.82 -36.00 -18.56
N GLY A 409 11.83 -34.68 -18.50
CA GLY A 409 12.47 -33.81 -19.50
C GLY A 409 11.65 -33.64 -20.78
N GLU A 410 10.47 -34.25 -20.85
CA GLU A 410 9.55 -34.07 -21.97
C GLU A 410 8.84 -32.72 -21.89
N HIS A 411 8.73 -32.05 -23.03
CA HIS A 411 7.94 -30.83 -23.13
C HIS A 411 6.45 -31.11 -23.16
N LEU A 412 5.72 -30.49 -22.24
CA LEU A 412 4.26 -30.52 -22.22
C LEU A 412 3.71 -29.13 -22.51
N ASP A 413 2.72 -29.09 -23.40
CA ASP A 413 1.93 -27.88 -23.64
C ASP A 413 0.85 -27.76 -22.57
N TYR A 414 0.66 -26.54 -22.05
CA TYR A 414 -0.32 -26.26 -21.03
C TYR A 414 -1.54 -25.53 -21.57
N PRO A 415 -2.72 -25.73 -20.95
CA PRO A 415 -3.88 -24.92 -21.28
C PRO A 415 -3.58 -23.44 -21.03
N ARG A 416 -4.26 -22.56 -21.76
CA ARG A 416 -4.10 -21.12 -21.58
C ARG A 416 -4.71 -20.69 -20.25
N ILE A 417 -3.90 -20.69 -19.20
CA ILE A 417 -4.21 -20.14 -17.88
C ILE A 417 -3.46 -18.82 -17.78
N THR A 418 -4.19 -17.75 -17.50
CA THR A 418 -3.61 -16.41 -17.40
C THR A 418 -3.39 -16.06 -15.95
N LEU A 419 -2.15 -15.76 -15.61
CA LEU A 419 -1.69 -15.36 -14.29
C LEU A 419 -1.55 -13.84 -14.23
N ARG A 420 -1.64 -13.29 -13.04
CA ARG A 420 -1.45 -11.88 -12.79
C ARG A 420 -0.68 -11.65 -11.51
N ASN A 421 -0.20 -10.42 -11.32
CA ASN A 421 0.61 -10.07 -10.17
C ASN A 421 1.82 -11.01 -10.05
N ASP A 422 2.22 -11.31 -8.82
CA ASP A 422 3.35 -12.16 -8.54
C ASP A 422 2.88 -13.56 -8.21
N ASN A 423 3.57 -14.54 -8.77
CA ASN A 423 3.36 -15.93 -8.43
C ASN A 423 4.70 -16.62 -8.19
N LEU A 424 4.72 -17.51 -7.21
CA LEU A 424 5.84 -18.41 -6.94
C LEU A 424 5.44 -19.82 -7.36
N LEU A 425 6.33 -20.49 -8.10
CA LEU A 425 6.12 -21.85 -8.56
C LEU A 425 7.18 -22.77 -7.95
N ALA A 426 6.77 -23.99 -7.60
CA ALA A 426 7.68 -25.09 -7.35
C ALA A 426 7.99 -25.80 -8.67
N ILE A 427 9.26 -26.14 -8.87
CA ILE A 427 9.75 -26.84 -10.07
C ILE A 427 10.54 -28.06 -9.62
N ALA A 428 10.23 -29.23 -10.20
CA ALA A 428 11.04 -30.43 -10.04
C ALA A 428 12.25 -30.39 -10.97
N CYS A 429 13.44 -30.32 -10.39
CA CYS A 429 14.69 -30.22 -11.12
C CYS A 429 15.46 -31.53 -11.10
N ARG A 430 16.05 -31.90 -12.26
CA ARG A 430 16.96 -33.03 -12.40
C ARG A 430 18.36 -32.54 -12.74
N LYS A 431 19.36 -33.03 -12.02
CA LYS A 431 20.76 -32.65 -12.21
C LYS A 431 21.19 -32.71 -13.66
N GLY A 432 21.73 -31.62 -14.17
CA GLY A 432 22.28 -31.51 -15.51
C GLY A 432 21.25 -31.52 -16.64
N VAL A 433 19.96 -31.62 -16.36
CA VAL A 433 18.89 -31.51 -17.35
C VAL A 433 18.38 -30.07 -17.33
N PRO A 434 18.51 -29.31 -18.43
CA PRO A 434 17.98 -27.96 -18.51
C PRO A 434 16.48 -27.94 -18.24
N VAL A 435 16.05 -27.06 -17.36
CA VAL A 435 14.64 -26.69 -17.17
C VAL A 435 14.31 -25.56 -18.12
N GLU A 436 13.26 -25.72 -18.91
CA GLU A 436 12.82 -24.75 -19.91
C GLU A 436 11.31 -24.50 -19.77
N LEU A 437 10.94 -23.22 -19.60
CA LEU A 437 9.53 -22.79 -19.58
C LEU A 437 9.32 -21.73 -20.66
N VAL A 438 8.32 -21.94 -21.50
CA VAL A 438 7.89 -20.92 -22.45
C VAL A 438 6.83 -20.05 -21.80
N LEU A 439 7.17 -18.78 -21.67
CA LEU A 439 6.34 -17.76 -21.04
C LEU A 439 5.81 -16.79 -22.11
N GLN A 440 4.58 -16.33 -21.94
CA GLN A 440 3.95 -15.34 -22.79
C GLN A 440 3.51 -14.16 -21.96
N HIS A 441 3.97 -12.95 -22.31
CA HIS A 441 3.49 -11.71 -21.71
C HIS A 441 2.19 -11.26 -22.38
N HIS A 442 1.23 -10.76 -21.56
CA HIS A 442 -0.03 -10.19 -22.01
C HIS A 442 -0.18 -8.75 -21.50
N PRO A 443 -0.10 -7.74 -22.37
CA PRO A 443 -0.37 -6.35 -21.99
C PRO A 443 -1.79 -6.19 -21.48
N ILE A 444 -1.98 -5.35 -20.45
CA ILE A 444 -3.30 -4.98 -19.92
C ILE A 444 -3.35 -3.45 -19.80
N ALA A 445 -4.36 -2.84 -20.40
CA ALA A 445 -4.56 -1.39 -20.40
C ALA A 445 -3.25 -0.63 -20.72
N ASP A 446 -2.94 0.38 -19.94
CA ASP A 446 -1.75 1.22 -20.14
C ASP A 446 -0.50 0.75 -19.35
N TYR A 447 -0.57 -0.42 -18.70
CA TYR A 447 0.58 -0.95 -17.97
C TYR A 447 1.71 -1.34 -18.92
N LYS A 448 2.94 -0.93 -18.55
CA LYS A 448 4.16 -1.09 -19.36
C LYS A 448 5.25 -1.89 -18.63
N THR A 449 4.86 -2.92 -17.89
CA THR A 449 5.78 -3.73 -17.09
C THR A 449 6.13 -5.01 -17.85
N PRO A 450 7.38 -5.28 -18.22
CA PRO A 450 7.81 -6.57 -18.77
C PRO A 450 7.53 -7.72 -17.79
N LEU A 451 7.56 -8.97 -18.27
CA LEU A 451 7.49 -10.15 -17.43
C LEU A 451 8.88 -10.50 -16.92
N ALA A 452 9.11 -10.31 -15.63
CA ALA A 452 10.32 -10.79 -14.97
C ALA A 452 10.15 -12.25 -14.53
N TRP A 453 11.25 -13.01 -14.63
CA TRP A 453 11.34 -14.36 -14.11
C TRP A 453 12.67 -14.58 -13.37
N GLU A 454 12.61 -15.38 -12.31
CA GLU A 454 13.78 -15.67 -11.47
C GLU A 454 13.71 -17.07 -10.89
N PHE A 455 14.69 -17.92 -11.24
CA PHE A 455 14.90 -19.21 -10.60
C PHE A 455 15.65 -19.02 -9.28
N ARG A 456 15.20 -19.73 -8.24
CA ARG A 456 15.79 -19.69 -6.90
C ARG A 456 15.98 -21.09 -6.31
N SER A 457 16.97 -21.22 -5.43
CA SER A 457 17.07 -22.37 -4.53
C SER A 457 15.93 -22.34 -3.49
N LEU A 458 15.73 -23.44 -2.75
CA LEU A 458 14.83 -23.43 -1.57
C LEU A 458 15.36 -22.54 -0.44
N ALA A 459 16.66 -22.23 -0.41
CA ALA A 459 17.25 -21.24 0.48
C ALA A 459 17.08 -19.80 -0.03
N MET A 460 16.39 -19.64 -1.16
CA MET A 460 16.06 -18.37 -1.82
C MET A 460 17.23 -17.67 -2.50
N ASP A 461 18.36 -18.35 -2.69
CA ASP A 461 19.44 -17.80 -3.50
C ASP A 461 19.00 -17.74 -4.97
N THR A 462 19.26 -16.63 -5.64
CA THR A 462 19.01 -16.47 -7.07
C THR A 462 19.97 -17.37 -7.87
N LEU A 463 19.41 -18.25 -8.68
CA LEU A 463 20.16 -19.16 -9.56
C LEU A 463 20.29 -18.58 -10.96
N GLN A 464 19.21 -18.03 -11.49
CA GLN A 464 19.16 -17.36 -12.78
C GLN A 464 17.93 -16.47 -12.90
N SER A 465 18.03 -15.37 -13.63
CA SER A 465 16.92 -14.44 -13.85
C SER A 465 16.92 -13.84 -15.25
N GLY A 466 15.81 -13.27 -15.65
CA GLY A 466 15.67 -12.57 -16.92
C GLY A 466 14.29 -11.92 -17.07
N ASN A 467 14.10 -11.31 -18.24
CA ASN A 467 12.85 -10.62 -18.58
C ASN A 467 12.35 -11.03 -19.96
N ILE A 468 11.04 -10.91 -20.15
CA ILE A 468 10.36 -11.03 -21.44
C ILE A 468 9.68 -9.70 -21.73
N ASP A 469 9.94 -9.15 -22.88
CA ASP A 469 9.42 -7.85 -23.29
C ASP A 469 7.89 -7.85 -23.42
N ILE A 470 7.33 -6.65 -23.34
CA ILE A 470 5.88 -6.42 -23.38
C ILE A 470 5.28 -7.03 -24.66
N GLY A 471 4.28 -7.89 -24.47
CA GLY A 471 3.56 -8.55 -25.55
C GLY A 471 4.33 -9.69 -26.25
N GLN A 472 5.55 -10.00 -25.80
CA GLN A 472 6.39 -11.05 -26.41
C GLN A 472 6.26 -12.39 -25.69
N SER A 473 6.68 -13.44 -26.37
CA SER A 473 6.99 -14.76 -25.79
C SER A 473 8.49 -14.90 -25.62
N GLY A 474 8.89 -15.67 -24.60
CA GLY A 474 10.30 -15.99 -24.37
C GLY A 474 10.46 -17.26 -23.55
N THR A 475 11.68 -17.74 -23.43
CA THR A 475 11.98 -18.93 -22.64
C THR A 475 12.76 -18.55 -21.39
N ALA A 476 12.22 -18.92 -20.23
CA ALA A 476 12.96 -18.95 -18.98
C ALA A 476 13.66 -20.30 -18.88
N GLN A 477 14.99 -20.31 -18.72
CA GLN A 477 15.77 -21.55 -18.68
C GLN A 477 16.82 -21.52 -17.58
N PHE A 478 17.13 -22.70 -17.04
CA PHE A 478 18.12 -22.89 -15.98
C PHE A 478 18.61 -24.34 -15.97
N THR A 479 19.89 -24.59 -15.73
CA THR A 479 20.45 -25.95 -15.61
C THR A 479 20.78 -26.25 -14.16
N PRO A 480 20.03 -27.18 -13.50
CA PRO A 480 20.24 -27.53 -12.10
C PRO A 480 21.54 -28.30 -11.87
N GLU A 481 22.24 -28.01 -10.79
CA GLU A 481 23.43 -28.73 -10.35
C GLU A 481 23.10 -30.00 -9.54
N ASN A 482 21.88 -30.10 -9.03
CA ASN A 482 21.41 -31.20 -8.18
C ASN A 482 19.98 -31.58 -8.52
N ASP A 483 19.59 -32.84 -8.17
CA ASP A 483 18.19 -33.25 -8.14
C ASP A 483 17.51 -32.57 -6.94
N ALA A 484 16.63 -31.63 -7.17
CA ALA A 484 16.01 -30.84 -6.11
C ALA A 484 14.70 -30.19 -6.56
N LEU A 485 13.99 -29.62 -5.61
CA LEU A 485 12.99 -28.60 -5.92
C LEU A 485 13.71 -27.25 -6.04
N CYS A 486 13.38 -26.51 -7.08
CA CYS A 486 13.71 -25.12 -7.25
C CYS A 486 12.42 -24.28 -7.24
N LEU A 487 12.59 -22.99 -7.08
CA LEU A 487 11.49 -22.04 -7.14
C LEU A 487 11.63 -21.18 -8.39
N LEU A 488 10.50 -20.77 -8.97
CA LEU A 488 10.45 -19.76 -10.02
C LEU A 488 9.50 -18.65 -9.61
N GLY A 489 10.04 -17.47 -9.39
CA GLY A 489 9.25 -16.24 -9.23
C GLY A 489 8.90 -15.63 -10.58
N LEU A 490 7.65 -15.26 -10.79
CA LEU A 490 7.14 -14.58 -11.97
C LEU A 490 6.41 -13.30 -11.56
N SER A 491 6.70 -12.19 -12.23
CA SER A 491 6.05 -10.89 -12.00
C SER A 491 5.94 -10.09 -13.28
N ALA A 492 4.75 -9.58 -13.59
CA ALA A 492 4.52 -8.65 -14.70
C ALA A 492 3.87 -7.34 -14.24
N GLY A 493 3.92 -7.03 -12.93
CA GLY A 493 3.24 -5.88 -12.36
C GLY A 493 1.74 -5.90 -12.67
N GLY A 494 1.19 -4.79 -13.20
CA GLY A 494 -0.21 -4.71 -13.62
C GLY A 494 -0.55 -5.44 -14.93
N CYS A 495 0.42 -5.99 -15.66
CA CYS A 495 0.21 -6.84 -16.83
C CYS A 495 -0.10 -8.28 -16.40
N ALA A 496 -0.43 -9.13 -17.38
CA ALA A 496 -0.67 -10.56 -17.16
C ALA A 496 0.32 -11.41 -17.94
N TYR A 497 0.35 -12.71 -17.66
CA TYR A 497 1.23 -13.65 -18.34
C TYR A 497 0.67 -15.07 -18.30
N SER A 498 1.21 -15.93 -19.14
CA SER A 498 0.88 -17.37 -19.15
C SER A 498 2.15 -18.19 -19.28
N ILE A 499 2.12 -19.40 -18.71
CA ILE A 499 3.10 -20.46 -19.00
C ILE A 499 2.45 -21.36 -20.04
N THR A 500 3.01 -21.42 -21.23
CA THR A 500 2.41 -22.15 -22.34
C THR A 500 3.00 -23.54 -22.51
N ARG A 501 4.25 -23.75 -22.04
CA ARG A 501 4.97 -25.01 -22.18
C ARG A 501 6.06 -25.14 -21.12
N ALA A 502 6.30 -26.36 -20.66
CA ALA A 502 7.45 -26.67 -19.80
C ALA A 502 7.92 -28.11 -20.02
N ASN A 503 9.22 -28.36 -19.76
CA ASN A 503 9.81 -29.70 -19.81
C ASN A 503 10.08 -30.31 -18.41
N ALA A 504 9.60 -29.66 -17.36
CA ALA A 504 9.71 -30.11 -15.99
C ALA A 504 8.35 -30.00 -15.28
N PRO A 505 8.05 -30.83 -14.28
CA PRO A 505 6.88 -30.63 -13.43
C PRO A 505 6.92 -29.28 -12.73
N ILE A 506 5.87 -28.48 -12.93
CA ILE A 506 5.71 -27.16 -12.30
C ILE A 506 4.34 -27.04 -11.65
N GLY A 507 4.27 -26.24 -10.58
CA GLY A 507 2.99 -25.92 -9.96
C GLY A 507 3.07 -24.61 -9.17
N LEU A 508 1.96 -23.88 -9.16
CA LEU A 508 1.79 -22.65 -8.43
C LEU A 508 1.72 -22.91 -6.93
N LEU A 509 2.57 -22.27 -6.14
CA LEU A 509 2.47 -22.26 -4.69
C LEU A 509 1.28 -21.39 -4.25
N THR A 510 0.48 -21.90 -3.32
CA THR A 510 -0.79 -21.29 -2.91
C THR A 510 -0.80 -20.77 -1.46
N GLY A 511 0.33 -20.80 -0.76
CA GLY A 511 0.42 -20.36 0.64
C GLY A 511 -0.09 -18.93 0.84
N ASP A 512 0.37 -18.00 0.04
CA ASP A 512 -0.08 -16.60 0.04
C ASP A 512 -1.18 -16.30 -1.00
N GLY A 513 -1.69 -17.35 -1.66
CA GLY A 513 -2.66 -17.24 -2.75
C GLY A 513 -2.02 -17.13 -4.13
N ALA A 514 -2.30 -18.07 -5.02
CA ALA A 514 -1.93 -17.96 -6.43
C ALA A 514 -2.84 -16.95 -7.14
N SER A 515 -2.27 -16.02 -7.90
CA SER A 515 -2.97 -14.89 -8.52
C SER A 515 -3.28 -15.13 -9.99
N PHE A 516 -4.52 -14.96 -10.36
CA PHE A 516 -5.06 -15.20 -11.69
C PHE A 516 -5.82 -14.00 -12.24
N ILE A 517 -6.01 -13.99 -13.55
CA ILE A 517 -6.96 -13.13 -14.23
C ILE A 517 -7.74 -13.95 -15.26
N ARG A 518 -9.05 -13.71 -15.39
CA ARG A 518 -9.97 -14.45 -16.26
C ARG A 518 -10.14 -15.91 -15.81
N GLU A 519 -10.81 -16.72 -16.64
CA GLU A 519 -11.04 -18.13 -16.33
C GLU A 519 -9.73 -18.93 -16.29
N ALA A 520 -9.63 -19.85 -15.32
CA ALA A 520 -8.55 -20.82 -15.19
C ALA A 520 -9.12 -22.20 -15.02
N ARG A 521 -8.89 -23.08 -16.00
CA ARG A 521 -9.41 -24.46 -16.01
C ARG A 521 -8.66 -25.36 -17.00
N PRO A 522 -8.38 -26.62 -16.63
CA PRO A 522 -8.38 -27.09 -15.24
C PRO A 522 -7.06 -26.82 -14.52
N LEU A 523 -7.11 -26.74 -13.18
CA LEU A 523 -5.95 -26.77 -12.30
C LEU A 523 -6.02 -28.01 -11.44
N TYR A 524 -4.89 -28.68 -11.18
CA TYR A 524 -4.83 -29.98 -10.51
C TYR A 524 -4.12 -29.90 -9.16
N PHE A 525 -4.57 -30.71 -8.20
CA PHE A 525 -3.94 -30.84 -6.88
C PHE A 525 -4.12 -32.25 -6.31
N PHE A 526 -3.29 -32.62 -5.35
CA PHE A 526 -3.36 -33.94 -4.71
C PHE A 526 -4.10 -33.86 -3.38
N VAL A 527 -5.03 -34.76 -3.16
CA VAL A 527 -5.70 -34.94 -1.86
C VAL A 527 -5.09 -36.16 -1.17
N PRO A 528 -4.37 -35.99 -0.03
CA PRO A 528 -3.78 -37.14 0.69
C PRO A 528 -4.82 -38.14 1.16
N ALA A 529 -4.43 -39.42 1.25
CA ALA A 529 -5.33 -40.49 1.66
C ALA A 529 -5.88 -40.34 3.10
N THR A 530 -5.21 -39.57 3.93
CA THR A 530 -5.60 -39.28 5.32
C THR A 530 -6.57 -38.09 5.45
N VAL A 531 -6.89 -37.42 4.36
CA VAL A 531 -7.74 -36.22 4.37
C VAL A 531 -9.18 -36.59 4.08
N GLU A 532 -10.06 -36.39 5.04
CA GLU A 532 -11.50 -36.66 4.91
C GLU A 532 -12.24 -35.48 4.24
N ALA A 533 -11.81 -34.25 4.53
CA ALA A 533 -12.37 -33.04 3.95
C ALA A 533 -11.28 -31.96 3.86
N PHE A 534 -11.45 -31.05 2.91
CA PHE A 534 -10.54 -29.95 2.66
C PHE A 534 -11.29 -28.71 2.21
N THR A 535 -10.61 -27.57 2.25
CA THR A 535 -11.17 -26.28 1.87
C THR A 535 -10.32 -25.62 0.78
N ILE A 536 -10.97 -25.05 -0.22
CA ILE A 536 -10.34 -24.17 -1.20
C ILE A 536 -10.89 -22.78 -0.97
N SER A 537 -9.99 -21.83 -0.69
CA SER A 537 -10.35 -20.43 -0.50
C SER A 537 -10.12 -19.65 -1.80
N ALA A 538 -11.05 -18.76 -2.13
CA ALA A 538 -10.86 -17.82 -3.21
C ALA A 538 -11.22 -16.39 -2.78
N ARG A 539 -10.51 -15.42 -3.36
CA ARG A 539 -10.72 -14.01 -3.10
C ARG A 539 -10.69 -13.24 -4.42
N GLY A 540 -11.77 -12.49 -4.71
CA GLY A 540 -11.81 -11.46 -5.75
C GLY A 540 -11.47 -10.08 -5.19
N GLY A 541 -11.32 -9.08 -6.05
CA GLY A 541 -11.10 -7.68 -5.71
C GLY A 541 -12.31 -6.82 -6.05
N GLY A 542 -12.80 -5.98 -5.14
CA GLY A 542 -13.88 -5.03 -5.42
C GLY A 542 -15.11 -5.68 -6.05
N GLY A 543 -15.49 -5.29 -7.26
CA GLY A 543 -16.58 -5.91 -8.04
C GLY A 543 -16.17 -7.14 -8.83
N GLU A 544 -14.92 -7.58 -8.71
CA GLU A 544 -14.38 -8.75 -9.39
C GLU A 544 -14.77 -10.03 -8.65
N THR A 545 -15.34 -10.96 -9.37
CA THR A 545 -15.95 -12.16 -8.79
C THR A 545 -15.50 -13.41 -9.51
N VAL A 546 -15.43 -14.51 -8.77
CA VAL A 546 -15.05 -15.82 -9.30
C VAL A 546 -15.93 -16.91 -8.70
N ARG A 547 -16.28 -17.91 -9.51
CA ARG A 547 -16.86 -19.17 -9.05
C ARG A 547 -15.78 -20.24 -9.10
N ILE A 548 -15.64 -20.99 -8.02
CA ILE A 548 -14.79 -22.17 -7.94
C ILE A 548 -15.65 -23.42 -7.99
N ASN A 549 -15.39 -24.30 -8.95
CA ASN A 549 -15.89 -25.65 -9.00
C ASN A 549 -14.76 -26.61 -8.62
N VAL A 550 -14.98 -27.44 -7.63
CA VAL A 550 -14.06 -28.50 -7.20
C VAL A 550 -14.55 -29.79 -7.78
N LEU A 551 -13.69 -30.44 -8.59
CA LEU A 551 -14.06 -31.67 -9.31
C LEU A 551 -13.32 -32.88 -8.70
N ALA A 552 -14.08 -33.91 -8.42
CA ALA A 552 -13.54 -35.23 -8.03
C ALA A 552 -12.76 -35.87 -9.17
N PRO A 553 -11.97 -36.93 -8.91
CA PRO A 553 -11.19 -37.63 -9.94
C PRO A 553 -12.01 -38.21 -11.09
N ASP A 554 -13.28 -38.48 -10.87
CA ASP A 554 -14.24 -38.96 -11.88
C ASP A 554 -14.86 -37.85 -12.74
N GLY A 555 -14.45 -36.58 -12.47
CA GLY A 555 -14.93 -35.41 -13.17
C GLY A 555 -16.26 -34.83 -12.63
N SER A 556 -16.86 -35.43 -11.62
CA SER A 556 -18.07 -34.89 -11.00
C SER A 556 -17.76 -33.67 -10.13
N VAL A 557 -18.67 -32.68 -10.09
CA VAL A 557 -18.54 -31.50 -9.23
C VAL A 557 -18.86 -31.90 -7.79
N ALA A 558 -17.82 -31.97 -6.95
CA ALA A 558 -17.93 -32.33 -5.53
C ALA A 558 -18.35 -31.12 -4.65
N ALA A 559 -17.94 -29.90 -5.04
CA ALA A 559 -18.32 -28.70 -4.34
C ALA A 559 -18.22 -27.49 -5.28
N THR A 560 -19.02 -26.45 -5.00
CA THR A 560 -18.96 -25.18 -5.72
C THR A 560 -19.22 -24.03 -4.76
N GLY A 561 -18.66 -22.87 -5.06
CA GLY A 561 -18.92 -21.62 -4.36
C GLY A 561 -18.51 -20.43 -5.22
N GLN A 562 -19.04 -19.27 -4.94
CA GLN A 562 -18.70 -18.06 -5.69
C GLN A 562 -18.61 -16.84 -4.79
N THR A 563 -17.70 -15.92 -5.12
CA THR A 563 -17.68 -14.58 -4.54
C THR A 563 -18.80 -13.74 -5.13
N THR A 564 -19.16 -12.67 -4.45
CA THR A 564 -20.11 -11.66 -4.93
C THR A 564 -19.48 -10.27 -4.77
N PRO A 565 -20.05 -9.22 -5.41
CA PRO A 565 -19.56 -7.86 -5.19
C PRO A 565 -19.57 -7.45 -3.71
N GLU A 566 -20.51 -7.99 -2.92
CA GLU A 566 -20.65 -7.68 -1.48
C GLU A 566 -19.76 -8.58 -0.60
N ASN A 567 -19.40 -9.77 -1.08
CA ASN A 567 -18.54 -10.72 -0.37
C ASN A 567 -17.43 -11.22 -1.29
N SER A 568 -16.28 -10.57 -1.20
CA SER A 568 -15.11 -10.86 -2.04
C SER A 568 -14.34 -12.12 -1.65
N ARG A 569 -14.74 -12.84 -0.59
CA ARG A 569 -14.06 -14.07 -0.12
C ARG A 569 -15.04 -15.22 0.04
N ILE A 570 -14.58 -16.42 -0.36
CA ILE A 570 -15.31 -17.67 -0.15
C ILE A 570 -14.37 -18.79 0.33
N ASN A 571 -14.97 -19.73 1.03
CA ASN A 571 -14.35 -20.99 1.42
C ASN A 571 -15.22 -22.14 0.89
N VAL A 572 -14.72 -22.86 -0.11
CA VAL A 572 -15.40 -23.99 -0.74
C VAL A 572 -14.93 -25.27 -0.07
N LYS A 573 -15.79 -25.88 0.76
CA LYS A 573 -15.48 -27.11 1.48
C LYS A 573 -15.92 -28.32 0.67
N ALA A 574 -15.01 -29.27 0.45
CA ALA A 574 -15.27 -30.54 -0.23
C ALA A 574 -14.94 -31.73 0.68
N SER A 575 -15.70 -32.82 0.54
CA SER A 575 -15.40 -34.10 1.19
C SER A 575 -14.61 -34.98 0.23
N ALA A 576 -13.48 -35.54 0.69
CA ALA A 576 -12.64 -36.39 -0.13
C ALA A 576 -13.28 -37.77 -0.38
N GLY A 577 -13.99 -38.33 0.63
CA GLY A 577 -14.70 -39.58 0.53
C GLY A 577 -13.83 -40.72 -0.02
N ALA A 578 -14.37 -41.49 -0.96
CA ALA A 578 -13.65 -42.59 -1.64
C ALA A 578 -12.53 -42.12 -2.59
N HIS A 579 -12.42 -40.84 -2.83
CA HIS A 579 -11.43 -40.24 -3.72
C HIS A 579 -10.21 -39.64 -2.97
N ALA A 580 -10.07 -39.90 -1.66
CA ALA A 580 -8.84 -39.62 -0.94
C ALA A 580 -7.67 -40.41 -1.52
N GLY A 581 -6.47 -39.86 -1.52
CA GLY A 581 -5.27 -40.42 -2.14
C GLY A 581 -5.18 -40.24 -3.66
N GLN A 582 -6.04 -39.42 -4.25
CA GLN A 582 -6.12 -39.23 -5.71
C GLN A 582 -5.87 -37.77 -6.12
N VAL A 583 -5.71 -37.57 -7.43
CA VAL A 583 -5.60 -36.24 -8.05
C VAL A 583 -6.98 -35.67 -8.30
N TRP A 584 -7.22 -34.50 -7.78
CA TRP A 584 -8.43 -33.68 -7.97
C TRP A 584 -8.15 -32.52 -8.90
N SER A 585 -9.21 -31.88 -9.39
CA SER A 585 -9.07 -30.65 -10.15
C SER A 585 -10.02 -29.57 -9.67
N LEU A 586 -9.74 -28.34 -10.05
CA LEU A 586 -10.62 -27.21 -9.86
C LEU A 586 -10.71 -26.37 -11.14
N GLU A 587 -11.82 -25.67 -11.26
CA GLU A 587 -12.06 -24.67 -12.28
C GLU A 587 -12.44 -23.36 -11.63
N ALA A 588 -11.80 -22.27 -12.06
CA ALA A 588 -12.20 -20.91 -11.76
C ALA A 588 -12.93 -20.32 -12.97
N VAL A 589 -14.21 -20.05 -12.82
CA VAL A 589 -15.09 -19.61 -13.90
C VAL A 589 -15.92 -18.41 -13.48
N ARG A 590 -16.65 -17.82 -14.42
CA ARG A 590 -17.48 -16.64 -14.17
C ARG A 590 -18.55 -16.92 -13.11
N ALA A 591 -18.66 -16.02 -12.13
CA ALA A 591 -19.75 -16.01 -11.14
C ALA A 591 -21.06 -15.47 -11.75
N ASP A 592 -22.18 -15.62 -11.03
CA ASP A 592 -23.50 -15.17 -11.49
C ASP A 592 -23.60 -13.65 -11.61
N LYS A 593 -22.85 -12.92 -10.77
CA LYS A 593 -22.79 -11.46 -10.72
C LYS A 593 -21.35 -10.98 -10.70
N GLY A 594 -21.11 -9.77 -11.18
CA GLY A 594 -19.79 -9.14 -11.25
C GLY A 594 -19.02 -9.57 -12.50
N VAL A 595 -17.72 -9.26 -12.52
CA VAL A 595 -16.81 -9.57 -13.62
C VAL A 595 -15.72 -10.52 -13.14
N ILE A 596 -15.29 -11.45 -14.01
CA ILE A 596 -14.15 -12.30 -13.71
C ILE A 596 -12.89 -11.62 -14.24
N GLU A 597 -12.18 -10.97 -13.33
CA GLU A 597 -10.88 -10.35 -13.60
C GLU A 597 -9.86 -10.87 -12.58
N ASP A 598 -9.43 -10.06 -11.63
CA ASP A 598 -8.39 -10.42 -10.68
C ASP A 598 -8.94 -11.22 -9.51
N TYR A 599 -8.34 -12.38 -9.25
CA TYR A 599 -8.67 -13.20 -8.08
C TYR A 599 -7.46 -14.03 -7.63
N SER A 600 -7.50 -14.50 -6.40
CA SER A 600 -6.51 -15.43 -5.88
C SER A 600 -7.17 -16.70 -5.35
N ILE A 601 -6.41 -17.82 -5.38
CA ILE A 601 -6.83 -19.13 -4.87
C ILE A 601 -5.78 -19.64 -3.89
N SER A 602 -6.24 -20.12 -2.72
CA SER A 602 -5.42 -20.79 -1.72
C SER A 602 -5.99 -22.16 -1.38
N LEU A 603 -5.12 -23.13 -1.16
CA LEU A 603 -5.44 -24.44 -0.63
C LEU A 603 -5.22 -24.46 0.88
N ASP A 604 -6.02 -25.23 1.63
CA ASP A 604 -5.82 -25.37 3.06
C ASP A 604 -4.58 -26.23 3.41
N ASP A 605 -4.17 -26.18 4.68
CA ASP A 605 -2.96 -26.87 5.16
C ASP A 605 -3.06 -28.41 5.12
N ALA A 606 -4.25 -28.99 4.93
CA ALA A 606 -4.41 -30.43 4.77
C ALA A 606 -3.86 -30.92 3.43
N LEU A 607 -3.84 -30.04 2.43
CA LEU A 607 -3.39 -30.33 1.08
C LEU A 607 -1.91 -29.95 0.89
N PRO A 608 -1.21 -30.55 -0.11
CA PRO A 608 -0.01 -29.92 -0.65
C PRO A 608 -0.35 -28.52 -1.19
N PRO A 609 0.37 -27.46 -0.82
CA PRO A 609 0.01 -26.07 -1.18
C PRO A 609 0.40 -25.75 -2.64
N VAL A 610 0.02 -26.60 -3.58
CA VAL A 610 0.43 -26.47 -4.99
C VAL A 610 -0.71 -26.77 -5.94
N LEU A 611 -0.94 -25.89 -6.90
CA LEU A 611 -1.81 -26.09 -8.05
C LEU A 611 -0.96 -26.36 -9.30
N ALA A 612 -1.10 -27.55 -9.87
CA ALA A 612 -0.41 -27.97 -11.09
C ALA A 612 -1.25 -27.69 -12.35
N PHE A 613 -0.56 -27.49 -13.48
CA PHE A 613 -1.20 -27.26 -14.78
C PHE A 613 -1.50 -28.55 -15.55
N HIS A 614 -0.97 -29.67 -15.06
CA HIS A 614 -1.14 -31.00 -15.68
C HIS A 614 -1.33 -32.06 -14.58
N PRO A 615 -2.22 -33.07 -14.76
CA PRO A 615 -2.49 -34.08 -13.72
C PRO A 615 -1.27 -34.95 -13.40
N GLY A 616 -0.35 -35.14 -14.34
CA GLY A 616 0.91 -35.86 -14.12
C GLY A 616 1.99 -35.06 -13.38
N HIS A 617 1.79 -33.74 -13.19
CA HIS A 617 2.75 -32.84 -12.55
C HIS A 617 2.35 -32.45 -11.13
N VAL A 618 1.45 -33.21 -10.51
CA VAL A 618 0.93 -32.88 -9.16
C VAL A 618 1.98 -33.16 -8.10
N PHE A 619 2.16 -32.22 -7.20
CA PHE A 619 3.07 -32.35 -6.07
C PHE A 619 2.37 -33.03 -4.88
N ARG A 620 3.16 -33.76 -4.07
CA ARG A 620 2.70 -34.43 -2.86
C ARG A 620 3.50 -33.95 -1.67
N LYS A 621 2.97 -34.08 -0.46
CA LYS A 621 3.77 -33.92 0.77
C LYS A 621 4.73 -35.11 0.93
N LYS A 622 5.90 -34.88 1.55
CA LYS A 622 6.87 -35.93 1.92
C LYS A 622 6.28 -36.88 2.94
#